data_56fa999206ae2467bbef17f3fdcec9f8
#
_entry.id   56fa999206ae2467bbef17f3fdcec9f8
#
_cell.length_a   1.000
_cell.length_b   1.000
_cell.length_c   1.000
_cell.angle_alpha   90.00
_cell.angle_beta   90.00
_cell.angle_gamma   90.00
#
_symmetry.space_group_name_H-M   'P 1'
#
loop_
_entity.id
_entity.type
_entity.pdbx_description
1 polymer ?
#
loop_
_entity_poly.entity_id
_entity_poly.type
_entity_poly.pdbx_seq_one_letter_code
_entity_poly.pdbx_strand_id
1 'polypeptide(L)'
;MDNRILIQKQIAIFASSNNRMLKPSTPKGTRDFSPAELAGRNFIFETLKNIFSIHGYQPIETPSMESLETLTGKYGEEGDRLIFKILNSGDFLAKVDPDLLNTEKAKELGVKICEKALRYDLTVPFARYVVQHQNDISFPFKRYQIQPVWRADRPQKGRYREFYQCDVDVIGSDSLINEVELIQVISKGFDKLGVKNVTIAVNNRKILSGIANALGIENKFTDFVVALDKWDKIGVEGVKTELSKKGFDEEKVGKIINCVELKNLDDLRELLKDNEGSKGLDELSFVLDRLQELGIGSVVFQPHLARGLDYYTGIIIEVSAEGFSGSICAGGRYDDLTSIFGLKGISGVGVSFGADRIYDLMKEEGLFDSLAEKEKGVLFVNFGEREAMYCMQLLENLRKENIPSELYPDSVKMKKQMAYANAKGMAYVVMVGSDEMDSQMVTIKNMSTGEQKQVSSAELVNHIINK
;
A
#
# COMPACT_ATOMS: atom_id res chain seq x y z
N MET A 1 1.15 -39.33 -29.99
CA MET A 1 2.09 -39.03 -28.89
C MET A 1 1.37 -38.11 -27.92
N ASP A 2 1.21 -38.49 -26.67
CA ASP A 2 0.35 -37.77 -25.73
C ASP A 2 0.93 -36.37 -25.46
N ASN A 3 0.17 -35.31 -25.84
CA ASN A 3 0.58 -33.91 -25.64
C ASN A 3 0.90 -33.60 -24.17
N ARG A 4 0.33 -34.34 -23.20
CA ARG A 4 0.66 -34.24 -21.77
C ARG A 4 2.12 -34.60 -21.50
N ILE A 5 2.62 -35.67 -22.14
CA ILE A 5 4.01 -36.12 -21.99
C ILE A 5 4.96 -35.08 -22.61
N LEU A 6 4.55 -34.41 -23.70
CA LEU A 6 5.39 -33.42 -24.35
C LEU A 6 5.52 -32.15 -23.48
N ILE A 7 4.44 -31.69 -22.87
CA ILE A 7 4.42 -30.51 -21.99
C ILE A 7 5.18 -30.83 -20.69
N GLN A 8 4.98 -32.02 -20.08
CA GLN A 8 5.73 -32.44 -18.89
C GLN A 8 7.23 -32.59 -19.19
N LYS A 9 7.60 -33.15 -20.35
CA LYS A 9 9.01 -33.21 -20.77
C LYS A 9 9.60 -31.83 -21.04
N GLN A 10 8.88 -30.88 -21.63
CA GLN A 10 9.38 -29.53 -21.84
C GLN A 10 9.57 -28.80 -20.50
N ILE A 11 8.66 -28.96 -19.54
CA ILE A 11 8.81 -28.39 -18.19
C ILE A 11 9.97 -29.05 -17.45
N ALA A 12 10.11 -30.38 -17.54
CA ALA A 12 11.25 -31.11 -16.94
C ALA A 12 12.60 -30.77 -17.58
N ILE A 13 12.64 -30.53 -18.90
CA ILE A 13 13.85 -30.06 -19.62
C ILE A 13 14.20 -28.63 -19.18
N PHE A 14 13.23 -27.74 -18.93
CA PHE A 14 13.48 -26.42 -18.36
C PHE A 14 14.04 -26.49 -16.92
N ALA A 15 13.62 -27.48 -16.13
CA ALA A 15 14.09 -27.70 -14.78
C ALA A 15 15.48 -28.41 -14.73
N SER A 16 15.85 -29.22 -15.75
CA SER A 16 17.06 -30.03 -15.75
C SER A 16 18.27 -29.45 -16.52
N SER A 17 18.08 -28.35 -17.27
CA SER A 17 19.11 -27.86 -18.19
C SER A 17 19.94 -26.70 -17.67
N ASN A 18 20.39 -26.68 -16.41
CA ASN A 18 21.47 -25.75 -16.08
C ASN A 18 22.21 -26.09 -14.79
N ASN A 19 23.37 -26.73 -14.91
CA ASN A 19 24.48 -26.63 -13.96
C ASN A 19 25.17 -25.24 -14.01
N ARG A 20 24.42 -24.20 -14.34
CA ARG A 20 24.85 -22.80 -14.19
C ARG A 20 24.66 -22.43 -12.74
N MET A 21 25.73 -22.02 -12.05
CA MET A 21 25.60 -21.30 -10.79
C MET A 21 24.53 -20.21 -10.95
N LEU A 22 23.39 -20.39 -10.25
CA LEU A 22 22.31 -19.43 -10.24
C LEU A 22 22.83 -18.12 -9.65
N LYS A 23 22.82 -17.04 -10.42
CA LYS A 23 23.06 -15.71 -9.85
C LYS A 23 21.81 -15.35 -9.03
N PRO A 24 21.99 -15.08 -7.72
CA PRO A 24 20.86 -14.65 -6.89
C PRO A 24 20.20 -13.41 -7.48
N SER A 25 18.88 -13.40 -7.60
CA SER A 25 18.10 -12.25 -8.06
C SER A 25 16.67 -12.36 -7.56
N THR A 26 16.04 -11.24 -7.29
CA THR A 26 14.61 -11.16 -7.01
C THR A 26 13.79 -11.24 -8.30
N PRO A 27 12.55 -11.71 -8.27
CA PRO A 27 11.63 -11.61 -9.40
C PRO A 27 11.44 -10.15 -9.83
N LYS A 28 11.29 -9.93 -11.14
CA LYS A 28 11.12 -8.58 -11.68
C LYS A 28 9.90 -7.88 -11.07
N GLY A 29 10.13 -6.71 -10.47
CA GLY A 29 9.08 -5.90 -9.84
C GLY A 29 8.83 -6.22 -8.36
N THR A 30 9.64 -7.09 -7.77
CA THR A 30 9.72 -7.31 -6.32
C THR A 30 11.05 -6.77 -5.77
N ARG A 31 11.14 -6.57 -4.45
CA ARG A 31 12.31 -5.94 -3.81
C ARG A 31 12.65 -6.62 -2.50
N ASP A 32 13.95 -6.67 -2.19
CA ASP A 32 14.43 -6.81 -0.84
C ASP A 32 14.50 -5.43 -0.17
N PHE A 33 14.39 -5.38 1.13
CA PHE A 33 14.50 -4.15 1.92
C PHE A 33 15.62 -4.29 2.94
N SER A 34 16.54 -3.33 2.93
CA SER A 34 17.57 -3.20 3.96
C SER A 34 16.95 -2.85 5.32
N PRO A 35 17.68 -3.02 6.44
CA PRO A 35 17.19 -2.62 7.77
C PRO A 35 16.74 -1.16 7.83
N ALA A 36 17.48 -0.24 7.22
CA ALA A 36 17.14 1.18 7.19
C ALA A 36 15.85 1.45 6.37
N GLU A 37 15.70 0.78 5.24
CA GLU A 37 14.47 0.89 4.42
C GLU A 37 13.28 0.31 5.15
N LEU A 38 13.45 -0.79 5.87
CA LEU A 38 12.38 -1.40 6.66
C LEU A 38 11.98 -0.53 7.84
N ALA A 39 12.93 0.17 8.50
CA ALA A 39 12.62 1.13 9.56
C ALA A 39 11.72 2.27 9.04
N GLY A 40 12.02 2.85 7.87
CA GLY A 40 11.18 3.87 7.25
C GLY A 40 9.78 3.34 6.88
N ARG A 41 9.68 2.12 6.36
CA ARG A 41 8.39 1.47 6.07
C ARG A 41 7.57 1.22 7.33
N ASN A 42 8.20 0.72 8.39
CA ASN A 42 7.54 0.48 9.67
C ASN A 42 7.03 1.77 10.29
N PHE A 43 7.77 2.88 10.16
CA PHE A 43 7.30 4.20 10.60
C PHE A 43 5.98 4.58 9.91
N ILE A 44 5.86 4.36 8.59
CA ILE A 44 4.61 4.60 7.85
C ILE A 44 3.48 3.70 8.40
N PHE A 45 3.74 2.40 8.54
CA PHE A 45 2.73 1.46 9.00
C PHE A 45 2.24 1.78 10.42
N GLU A 46 3.15 2.03 11.36
CA GLU A 46 2.78 2.33 12.76
C GLU A 46 2.06 3.69 12.87
N THR A 47 2.47 4.69 12.08
CA THR A 47 1.77 5.97 12.03
C THR A 47 0.33 5.79 11.56
N LEU A 48 0.11 5.08 10.46
CA LEU A 48 -1.23 4.83 9.93
C LEU A 48 -2.07 3.94 10.86
N LYS A 49 -1.51 2.86 11.41
CA LYS A 49 -2.19 2.03 12.42
C LYS A 49 -2.70 2.84 13.60
N ASN A 50 -1.85 3.71 14.13
CA ASN A 50 -2.23 4.56 15.26
C ASN A 50 -3.40 5.47 14.88
N ILE A 51 -3.33 6.14 13.71
CA ILE A 51 -4.41 7.01 13.24
C ILE A 51 -5.71 6.23 13.04
N PHE A 52 -5.67 5.09 12.39
CA PHE A 52 -6.85 4.25 12.19
C PHE A 52 -7.46 3.81 13.51
N SER A 53 -6.63 3.36 14.46
CA SER A 53 -7.07 2.88 15.78
C SER A 53 -7.74 3.99 16.60
N ILE A 54 -7.19 5.21 16.64
CA ILE A 54 -7.80 6.33 17.39
C ILE A 54 -9.10 6.83 16.76
N HIS A 55 -9.36 6.54 15.46
CA HIS A 55 -10.64 6.79 14.80
C HIS A 55 -11.61 5.60 14.91
N GLY A 56 -11.29 4.60 15.73
CA GLY A 56 -12.16 3.46 16.03
C GLY A 56 -12.17 2.35 14.98
N TYR A 57 -11.21 2.34 14.04
CA TYR A 57 -11.09 1.24 13.09
C TYR A 57 -10.38 0.04 13.71
N GLN A 58 -10.88 -1.15 13.43
CA GLN A 58 -10.38 -2.42 13.96
C GLN A 58 -9.49 -3.13 12.93
N PRO A 59 -8.37 -3.75 13.36
CA PRO A 59 -7.50 -4.48 12.45
C PRO A 59 -8.14 -5.80 12.02
N ILE A 60 -8.01 -6.11 10.74
CA ILE A 60 -8.28 -7.45 10.20
C ILE A 60 -7.16 -7.89 9.28
N GLU A 61 -7.08 -9.19 9.01
CA GLU A 61 -6.24 -9.78 7.98
C GLU A 61 -7.03 -10.79 7.16
N THR A 62 -6.71 -10.88 5.88
CA THR A 62 -7.24 -11.91 4.97
C THR A 62 -6.09 -12.71 4.37
N PRO A 63 -6.30 -13.93 3.88
CA PRO A 63 -5.26 -14.72 3.24
C PRO A 63 -4.63 -14.01 2.03
N SER A 64 -3.34 -14.23 1.80
CA SER A 64 -2.66 -13.74 0.59
C SER A 64 -3.15 -14.42 -0.69
N MET A 65 -3.64 -15.65 -0.56
CA MET A 65 -4.25 -16.43 -1.62
C MET A 65 -5.75 -16.43 -1.46
N GLU A 66 -6.46 -16.13 -2.54
CA GLU A 66 -7.91 -16.24 -2.66
C GLU A 66 -8.26 -17.28 -3.72
N SER A 67 -9.49 -17.76 -3.71
CA SER A 67 -10.04 -18.52 -4.84
C SER A 67 -9.98 -17.65 -6.10
N LEU A 68 -9.57 -18.23 -7.23
CA LEU A 68 -9.53 -17.49 -8.50
C LEU A 68 -10.91 -16.92 -8.86
N GLU A 69 -11.97 -17.66 -8.57
CA GLU A 69 -13.35 -17.23 -8.79
C GLU A 69 -13.73 -15.98 -7.96
N THR A 70 -13.21 -15.88 -6.74
CA THR A 70 -13.41 -14.69 -5.88
C THR A 70 -12.84 -13.41 -6.54
N LEU A 71 -11.72 -13.53 -7.24
CA LEU A 71 -11.03 -12.39 -7.81
C LEU A 71 -11.44 -12.06 -9.25
N THR A 72 -11.80 -13.08 -10.04
CA THR A 72 -12.06 -12.89 -11.48
C THR A 72 -13.38 -12.17 -11.75
N GLY A 73 -13.38 -11.26 -12.73
CA GLY A 73 -14.58 -10.51 -13.15
C GLY A 73 -14.96 -9.37 -12.21
N LYS A 74 -14.05 -8.95 -11.31
CA LYS A 74 -14.28 -7.89 -10.32
C LYS A 74 -13.54 -6.59 -10.62
N TYR A 75 -12.50 -6.68 -11.44
CA TYR A 75 -11.59 -5.57 -11.72
C TYR A 75 -11.63 -5.08 -13.17
N GLY A 76 -12.61 -5.55 -13.95
CA GLY A 76 -12.68 -5.33 -15.40
C GLY A 76 -11.66 -6.20 -16.16
N GLU A 77 -11.70 -6.17 -17.50
CA GLU A 77 -10.83 -7.01 -18.32
C GLU A 77 -9.33 -6.74 -18.13
N GLU A 78 -8.96 -5.48 -17.92
CA GLU A 78 -7.57 -5.10 -17.71
C GLU A 78 -7.06 -5.63 -16.35
N GLY A 79 -7.85 -5.46 -15.27
CA GLY A 79 -7.50 -5.94 -13.95
C GLY A 79 -7.37 -7.46 -13.90
N ASP A 80 -8.28 -8.19 -14.53
CA ASP A 80 -8.26 -9.66 -14.58
C ASP A 80 -6.99 -10.21 -15.25
N ARG A 81 -6.41 -9.48 -16.20
CA ARG A 81 -5.13 -9.84 -16.84
C ARG A 81 -3.93 -9.66 -15.92
N LEU A 82 -4.07 -8.83 -14.89
CA LEU A 82 -3.00 -8.49 -13.95
C LEU A 82 -2.98 -9.38 -12.71
N ILE A 83 -3.93 -10.29 -12.56
CA ILE A 83 -3.99 -11.26 -11.45
C ILE A 83 -2.89 -12.31 -11.60
N PHE A 84 -2.06 -12.47 -10.57
CA PHE A 84 -1.11 -13.58 -10.47
C PHE A 84 -1.84 -14.88 -10.10
N LYS A 85 -2.01 -15.76 -11.08
CA LYS A 85 -2.62 -17.09 -10.87
C LYS A 85 -1.60 -18.06 -10.30
N ILE A 86 -2.05 -18.93 -9.39
CA ILE A 86 -1.22 -19.96 -8.74
C ILE A 86 -1.56 -21.30 -9.36
N LEU A 87 -0.56 -21.93 -9.95
CA LEU A 87 -0.68 -23.26 -10.53
C LEU A 87 -1.03 -24.27 -9.43
N ASN A 88 -1.98 -25.16 -9.70
CA ASN A 88 -2.37 -26.21 -8.77
C ASN A 88 -1.18 -27.14 -8.47
N SER A 89 -1.05 -27.55 -7.20
CA SER A 89 0.03 -28.45 -6.78
C SER A 89 -0.16 -29.88 -7.33
N GLY A 90 0.94 -30.60 -7.47
CA GLY A 90 0.93 -31.97 -7.98
C GLY A 90 0.78 -32.07 -9.49
N ASP A 91 0.09 -33.10 -9.98
CA ASP A 91 -0.22 -33.24 -11.41
C ASP A 91 -1.39 -32.34 -11.80
N PHE A 92 -1.10 -31.07 -12.09
CA PHE A 92 -2.07 -30.05 -12.44
C PHE A 92 -2.78 -30.30 -13.78
N LEU A 93 -2.30 -31.25 -14.60
CA LEU A 93 -2.94 -31.65 -15.86
C LEU A 93 -3.85 -32.89 -15.71
N ALA A 94 -3.83 -33.59 -14.59
CA ALA A 94 -4.53 -34.86 -14.42
C ALA A 94 -6.04 -34.78 -14.72
N LYS A 95 -6.66 -33.64 -14.43
CA LYS A 95 -8.11 -33.40 -14.63
C LYS A 95 -8.42 -32.51 -15.84
N VAL A 96 -7.43 -32.19 -16.67
CA VAL A 96 -7.59 -31.29 -17.82
C VAL A 96 -8.01 -32.12 -19.03
N ASP A 97 -9.09 -31.66 -19.71
CA ASP A 97 -9.49 -32.18 -20.99
C ASP A 97 -8.36 -31.96 -22.02
N PRO A 98 -7.90 -33.01 -22.73
CA PRO A 98 -6.89 -32.88 -23.78
C PRO A 98 -7.18 -31.81 -24.82
N ASP A 99 -8.44 -31.53 -25.13
CA ASP A 99 -8.84 -30.51 -26.09
C ASP A 99 -8.55 -29.08 -25.61
N LEU A 100 -8.37 -28.87 -24.31
CA LEU A 100 -7.97 -27.59 -23.72
C LEU A 100 -6.46 -27.33 -23.82
N LEU A 101 -5.66 -28.33 -24.19
CA LEU A 101 -4.21 -28.16 -24.35
C LEU A 101 -3.84 -27.45 -25.67
N ASN A 102 -4.83 -26.96 -26.41
CA ASN A 102 -4.62 -26.12 -27.60
C ASN A 102 -4.29 -24.67 -27.18
N THR A 103 -3.32 -24.04 -27.84
CA THR A 103 -2.89 -22.66 -27.62
C THR A 103 -4.03 -21.63 -27.75
N GLU A 104 -5.04 -21.90 -28.58
CA GLU A 104 -6.23 -21.05 -28.76
C GLU A 104 -7.12 -21.02 -27.50
N LYS A 105 -7.05 -22.04 -26.66
CA LYS A 105 -7.83 -22.18 -25.43
C LYS A 105 -7.04 -21.89 -24.14
N ALA A 106 -5.91 -21.18 -24.24
CA ALA A 106 -5.01 -20.93 -23.11
C ALA A 106 -5.70 -20.24 -21.92
N LYS A 107 -6.71 -19.37 -22.17
CA LYS A 107 -7.48 -18.70 -21.10
C LYS A 107 -8.34 -19.71 -20.33
N GLU A 108 -9.02 -20.60 -21.02
CA GLU A 108 -9.86 -21.66 -20.41
C GLU A 108 -8.99 -22.68 -19.66
N LEU A 109 -7.88 -23.08 -20.24
CA LEU A 109 -6.89 -23.93 -19.59
C LEU A 109 -6.40 -23.30 -18.28
N GLY A 110 -6.06 -22.01 -18.31
CA GLY A 110 -5.60 -21.26 -17.14
C GLY A 110 -6.56 -21.32 -15.95
N VAL A 111 -7.86 -21.30 -16.18
CA VAL A 111 -8.88 -21.45 -15.11
C VAL A 111 -8.92 -22.87 -14.55
N LYS A 112 -8.66 -23.88 -15.36
CA LYS A 112 -8.70 -25.31 -14.92
C LYS A 112 -7.48 -25.73 -14.14
N ILE A 113 -6.32 -25.14 -14.42
CA ILE A 113 -5.04 -25.48 -13.77
C ILE A 113 -4.67 -24.54 -12.61
N CYS A 114 -5.45 -23.47 -12.38
CA CYS A 114 -5.24 -22.49 -11.32
C CYS A 114 -6.54 -22.24 -10.57
N GLU A 115 -6.75 -22.92 -9.45
CA GLU A 115 -7.91 -22.70 -8.57
C GLU A 115 -7.74 -21.49 -7.64
N LYS A 116 -6.52 -21.01 -7.49
CA LYS A 116 -6.13 -19.94 -6.56
C LYS A 116 -5.33 -18.87 -7.30
N ALA A 117 -5.35 -17.68 -6.73
CA ALA A 117 -4.53 -16.57 -7.20
C ALA A 117 -4.08 -15.71 -6.00
N LEU A 118 -3.04 -14.91 -6.20
CA LEU A 118 -2.66 -13.88 -5.23
C LEU A 118 -3.67 -12.74 -5.30
N ARG A 119 -4.06 -12.20 -4.16
CA ARG A 119 -5.00 -11.07 -4.08
C ARG A 119 -4.45 -9.85 -4.81
N TYR A 120 -5.30 -9.22 -5.60
CA TYR A 120 -4.99 -8.04 -6.40
C TYR A 120 -5.09 -6.73 -5.61
N ASP A 121 -6.03 -6.69 -4.65
CA ASP A 121 -6.28 -5.63 -3.69
C ASP A 121 -6.73 -6.24 -2.34
N LEU A 122 -7.09 -5.37 -1.39
CA LEU A 122 -7.65 -5.79 -0.10
C LEU A 122 -9.18 -5.63 -0.05
N THR A 123 -9.79 -4.95 -1.03
CA THR A 123 -11.22 -4.61 -1.03
C THR A 123 -12.11 -5.79 -1.36
N VAL A 124 -11.79 -6.56 -2.41
CA VAL A 124 -12.57 -7.76 -2.78
C VAL A 124 -12.44 -8.87 -1.72
N PRO A 125 -11.24 -9.19 -1.20
CA PRO A 125 -11.10 -10.08 -0.04
C PRO A 125 -11.86 -9.61 1.21
N PHE A 126 -11.94 -8.29 1.44
CA PHE A 126 -12.72 -7.73 2.53
C PHE A 126 -14.23 -7.94 2.34
N ALA A 127 -14.76 -7.72 1.13
CA ALA A 127 -16.15 -7.98 0.84
C ALA A 127 -16.51 -9.45 1.08
N ARG A 128 -15.66 -10.40 0.66
CA ARG A 128 -15.81 -11.83 0.97
C ARG A 128 -15.78 -12.08 2.48
N TYR A 129 -14.85 -11.45 3.22
CA TYR A 129 -14.73 -11.56 4.66
C TYR A 129 -16.02 -11.12 5.36
N VAL A 130 -16.58 -9.96 4.99
CA VAL A 130 -17.82 -9.42 5.55
C VAL A 130 -18.99 -10.40 5.36
N VAL A 131 -19.16 -10.94 4.16
CA VAL A 131 -20.23 -11.90 3.88
C VAL A 131 -20.06 -13.19 4.69
N GLN A 132 -18.84 -13.70 4.77
CA GLN A 132 -18.52 -14.92 5.49
C GLN A 132 -18.73 -14.79 7.01
N HIS A 133 -18.51 -13.60 7.56
CA HIS A 133 -18.57 -13.29 8.99
C HIS A 133 -19.75 -12.36 9.35
N GLN A 134 -20.77 -12.23 8.50
CA GLN A 134 -21.86 -11.28 8.67
C GLN A 134 -22.63 -11.42 10.00
N ASN A 135 -22.62 -12.62 10.60
CA ASN A 135 -23.27 -12.90 11.88
C ASN A 135 -22.39 -12.56 13.09
N ASP A 136 -21.09 -12.38 12.89
CA ASP A 136 -20.09 -12.08 13.93
C ASP A 136 -19.73 -10.59 13.95
N ILE A 137 -20.10 -9.85 12.90
CA ILE A 137 -19.77 -8.44 12.70
C ILE A 137 -20.96 -7.58 13.12
N SER A 138 -20.69 -6.52 13.90
CA SER A 138 -21.68 -5.48 14.18
C SER A 138 -21.55 -4.35 13.14
N PHE A 139 -22.63 -4.02 12.44
CA PHE A 139 -22.69 -2.91 11.51
C PHE A 139 -23.10 -1.59 12.22
N PRO A 140 -22.57 -0.41 11.81
CA PRO A 140 -21.51 -0.25 10.81
C PRO A 140 -20.16 -0.78 11.30
N PHE A 141 -19.45 -1.48 10.44
CA PHE A 141 -18.16 -2.08 10.73
C PHE A 141 -17.02 -1.21 10.14
N LYS A 142 -16.15 -0.72 11.01
CA LYS A 142 -14.98 0.07 10.69
C LYS A 142 -13.74 -0.81 10.79
N ARG A 143 -13.07 -1.06 9.67
CA ARG A 143 -11.86 -1.89 9.65
C ARG A 143 -10.66 -1.17 9.05
N TYR A 144 -9.46 -1.58 9.43
CA TYR A 144 -8.26 -1.32 8.64
C TYR A 144 -7.49 -2.62 8.37
N GLN A 145 -6.70 -2.61 7.29
CA GLN A 145 -5.89 -3.76 6.88
C GLN A 145 -4.61 -3.26 6.22
N ILE A 146 -3.44 -3.71 6.71
CA ILE A 146 -2.14 -3.34 6.17
C ILE A 146 -1.44 -4.62 5.76
N GLN A 147 -1.49 -4.93 4.48
CA GLN A 147 -0.97 -6.18 3.94
C GLN A 147 -0.47 -6.02 2.49
N PRO A 148 0.39 -6.94 2.00
CA PRO A 148 0.87 -6.93 0.62
C PRO A 148 -0.22 -7.37 -0.36
N VAL A 149 -0.14 -6.82 -1.58
CA VAL A 149 -0.96 -7.21 -2.74
C VAL A 149 -0.07 -7.39 -3.97
N TRP A 150 -0.58 -8.08 -4.99
CA TRP A 150 0.21 -8.48 -6.14
C TRP A 150 -0.49 -8.13 -7.45
N ARG A 151 0.21 -7.40 -8.31
CA ARG A 151 -0.29 -7.02 -9.64
C ARG A 151 0.78 -7.28 -10.70
N ALA A 152 0.42 -7.97 -11.78
CA ALA A 152 1.34 -8.30 -12.87
C ALA A 152 1.66 -7.08 -13.78
N ASP A 153 1.62 -5.90 -13.23
CA ASP A 153 1.93 -4.64 -13.90
C ASP A 153 3.34 -4.61 -14.50
N ARG A 154 3.54 -3.73 -15.49
CA ARG A 154 4.88 -3.40 -15.95
C ARG A 154 5.58 -2.56 -14.88
N PRO A 155 6.67 -3.07 -14.28
CA PRO A 155 7.36 -2.35 -13.21
C PRO A 155 7.95 -1.03 -13.68
N GLN A 156 7.75 0.01 -12.88
CA GLN A 156 8.36 1.33 -13.01
C GLN A 156 8.46 1.97 -11.62
N LYS A 157 9.09 3.13 -11.48
CA LYS A 157 9.16 3.87 -10.22
C LYS A 157 7.75 4.09 -9.65
N GLY A 158 7.56 3.79 -8.37
CA GLY A 158 6.25 3.88 -7.70
C GLY A 158 5.20 2.83 -8.16
N ARG A 159 5.59 1.85 -9.01
CA ARG A 159 4.69 0.78 -9.48
C ARG A 159 5.40 -0.56 -9.45
N TYR A 160 5.12 -1.34 -8.43
CA TYR A 160 5.73 -2.63 -8.15
C TYR A 160 4.74 -3.76 -8.40
N ARG A 161 5.24 -4.98 -8.51
CA ARG A 161 4.40 -6.19 -8.64
C ARG A 161 3.98 -6.75 -7.29
N GLU A 162 4.73 -6.46 -6.25
CA GLU A 162 4.41 -6.72 -4.86
C GLU A 162 4.56 -5.40 -4.09
N PHE A 163 3.50 -4.97 -3.41
CA PHE A 163 3.48 -3.72 -2.66
C PHE A 163 2.43 -3.78 -1.56
N TYR A 164 2.55 -2.90 -0.57
CA TYR A 164 1.63 -2.84 0.55
C TYR A 164 0.53 -1.81 0.33
N GLN A 165 -0.70 -2.22 0.60
CA GLN A 165 -1.83 -1.34 0.77
C GLN A 165 -2.14 -1.18 2.26
N CYS A 166 -2.46 0.05 2.68
CA CYS A 166 -2.98 0.34 4.00
C CYS A 166 -4.41 0.84 3.81
N ASP A 167 -5.35 -0.10 3.87
CA ASP A 167 -6.76 0.17 3.60
C ASP A 167 -7.50 0.47 4.88
N VAL A 168 -8.42 1.41 4.81
CA VAL A 168 -9.35 1.78 5.88
C VAL A 168 -10.74 1.96 5.30
N ASP A 169 -11.74 1.24 5.85
CA ASP A 169 -13.10 1.19 5.31
C ASP A 169 -14.14 1.19 6.41
N VAL A 170 -15.32 1.73 6.06
CA VAL A 170 -16.57 1.60 6.80
C VAL A 170 -17.57 0.87 5.93
N ILE A 171 -18.21 -0.18 6.44
CA ILE A 171 -19.24 -0.92 5.71
C ILE A 171 -20.51 -1.04 6.56
N GLY A 172 -21.68 -1.03 5.91
CA GLY A 172 -22.98 -1.11 6.56
C GLY A 172 -23.57 0.24 6.97
N SER A 173 -23.19 1.33 6.28
CA SER A 173 -23.74 2.67 6.49
C SER A 173 -23.71 3.50 5.20
N ASP A 174 -24.86 4.12 4.88
CA ASP A 174 -25.02 5.04 3.73
C ASP A 174 -24.66 6.50 4.09
N SER A 175 -24.33 6.77 5.36
CA SER A 175 -24.07 8.13 5.83
C SER A 175 -22.82 8.74 5.17
N LEU A 176 -22.95 9.93 4.59
CA LEU A 176 -21.85 10.70 4.01
C LEU A 176 -20.86 11.25 5.05
N ILE A 177 -21.18 11.15 6.35
CA ILE A 177 -20.24 11.43 7.43
C ILE A 177 -19.03 10.48 7.38
N ASN A 178 -19.20 9.29 6.84
CA ASN A 178 -18.11 8.34 6.68
C ASN A 178 -17.04 8.87 5.69
N GLU A 179 -17.44 9.51 4.59
CA GLU A 179 -16.52 10.19 3.66
C GLU A 179 -15.79 11.34 4.32
N VAL A 180 -16.52 12.16 5.09
CA VAL A 180 -15.93 13.27 5.86
C VAL A 180 -14.86 12.75 6.82
N GLU A 181 -15.15 11.69 7.58
CA GLU A 181 -14.21 11.07 8.51
C GLU A 181 -13.00 10.48 7.79
N LEU A 182 -13.21 9.77 6.67
CA LEU A 182 -12.10 9.21 5.88
C LEU A 182 -11.17 10.29 5.34
N ILE A 183 -11.72 11.44 4.89
CA ILE A 183 -10.91 12.56 4.44
C ILE A 183 -10.13 13.18 5.62
N GLN A 184 -10.72 13.23 6.82
CA GLN A 184 -9.98 13.64 8.04
C GLN A 184 -8.82 12.65 8.33
N VAL A 185 -9.07 11.34 8.21
CA VAL A 185 -8.05 10.30 8.39
C VAL A 185 -6.91 10.49 7.40
N ILE A 186 -7.23 10.79 6.13
CA ILE A 186 -6.24 11.08 5.08
C ILE A 186 -5.39 12.29 5.46
N SER A 187 -6.03 13.43 5.77
CA SER A 187 -5.34 14.68 6.12
C SER A 187 -4.41 14.48 7.31
N LYS A 188 -4.92 13.92 8.42
CA LYS A 188 -4.11 13.63 9.62
C LYS A 188 -3.01 12.60 9.36
N GLY A 189 -3.25 11.64 8.46
CA GLY A 189 -2.26 10.65 8.05
C GLY A 189 -1.03 11.30 7.44
N PHE A 190 -1.22 12.12 6.43
CA PHE A 190 -0.12 12.81 5.76
C PHE A 190 0.55 13.86 6.64
N ASP A 191 -0.21 14.59 7.46
CA ASP A 191 0.35 15.53 8.45
C ASP A 191 1.30 14.83 9.43
N LYS A 192 0.90 13.67 9.96
CA LYS A 192 1.74 12.87 10.88
C LYS A 192 2.95 12.22 10.23
N LEU A 193 2.84 11.89 8.94
CA LEU A 193 3.97 11.40 8.15
C LEU A 193 4.94 12.54 7.76
N GLY A 194 4.54 13.80 7.95
CA GLY A 194 5.32 14.97 7.59
C GLY A 194 5.28 15.30 6.09
N VAL A 195 4.41 14.66 5.32
CA VAL A 195 4.23 14.92 3.88
C VAL A 195 3.45 16.21 3.70
N LYS A 196 4.06 17.18 3.02
CA LYS A 196 3.49 18.51 2.76
C LYS A 196 2.90 18.58 1.35
N ASN A 197 2.15 19.66 1.08
CA ASN A 197 1.61 19.97 -0.25
C ASN A 197 0.81 18.80 -0.86
N VAL A 198 -0.04 18.19 -0.01
CA VAL A 198 -0.95 17.12 -0.42
C VAL A 198 -2.25 17.75 -0.91
N THR A 199 -2.72 17.32 -2.09
CA THR A 199 -4.03 17.67 -2.64
C THR A 199 -4.95 16.47 -2.58
N ILE A 200 -6.13 16.63 -1.96
CA ILE A 200 -7.18 15.62 -1.90
C ILE A 200 -8.23 16.00 -2.95
N ALA A 201 -8.18 15.35 -4.10
CA ALA A 201 -9.15 15.51 -5.16
C ALA A 201 -10.39 14.65 -4.89
N VAL A 202 -11.56 15.22 -5.09
CA VAL A 202 -12.84 14.53 -4.91
C VAL A 202 -13.75 14.73 -6.12
N ASN A 203 -14.53 13.70 -6.43
CA ASN A 203 -15.62 13.72 -7.40
C ASN A 203 -16.74 12.78 -6.92
N ASN A 204 -17.78 12.63 -7.73
CA ASN A 204 -18.84 11.64 -7.50
C ASN A 204 -19.18 10.90 -8.80
N ARG A 205 -19.26 9.58 -8.73
CA ARG A 205 -19.61 8.72 -9.89
C ARG A 205 -20.95 9.10 -10.50
N LYS A 206 -21.90 9.54 -9.67
CA LYS A 206 -23.24 10.00 -10.10
C LYS A 206 -23.15 11.28 -10.92
N ILE A 207 -22.20 12.18 -10.65
CA ILE A 207 -21.95 13.37 -11.46
C ILE A 207 -21.47 12.94 -12.86
N LEU A 208 -20.55 12.00 -12.96
CA LEU A 208 -20.08 11.46 -14.24
C LEU A 208 -21.22 10.79 -15.01
N SER A 209 -22.09 10.02 -14.31
CA SER A 209 -23.29 9.43 -14.90
C SER A 209 -24.26 10.49 -15.42
N GLY A 210 -24.51 11.55 -14.63
CA GLY A 210 -25.34 12.68 -15.04
C GLY A 210 -24.79 13.41 -16.27
N ILE A 211 -23.47 13.63 -16.36
CA ILE A 211 -22.81 14.19 -17.56
C ILE A 211 -23.05 13.26 -18.76
N ALA A 212 -22.90 11.97 -18.60
CA ALA A 212 -23.13 11.01 -19.66
C ALA A 212 -24.58 11.05 -20.16
N ASN A 213 -25.55 11.10 -19.22
CA ASN A 213 -26.98 11.23 -19.53
C ASN A 213 -27.28 12.53 -20.28
N ALA A 214 -26.79 13.67 -19.77
CA ALA A 214 -27.01 14.99 -20.39
C ALA A 214 -26.45 15.10 -21.82
N LEU A 215 -25.40 14.33 -22.12
CA LEU A 215 -24.75 14.31 -23.44
C LEU A 215 -25.24 13.15 -24.32
N GLY A 216 -26.12 12.26 -23.83
CA GLY A 216 -26.64 11.11 -24.58
C GLY A 216 -25.54 10.10 -24.94
N ILE A 217 -24.67 9.79 -23.95
CA ILE A 217 -23.54 8.85 -24.10
C ILE A 217 -23.56 7.72 -23.06
N GLU A 218 -24.70 7.44 -22.44
CA GLU A 218 -24.86 6.43 -21.37
C GLU A 218 -24.40 5.04 -21.83
N ASN A 219 -24.67 4.71 -23.06
CA ASN A 219 -24.27 3.45 -23.68
C ASN A 219 -22.75 3.30 -23.85
N LYS A 220 -21.98 4.37 -23.68
CA LYS A 220 -20.51 4.43 -23.72
C LYS A 220 -19.90 4.90 -22.41
N PHE A 221 -20.64 4.81 -21.30
CA PHE A 221 -20.20 5.31 -19.99
C PHE A 221 -18.84 4.77 -19.55
N THR A 222 -18.62 3.47 -19.67
CA THR A 222 -17.33 2.85 -19.35
C THR A 222 -16.20 3.40 -20.20
N ASP A 223 -16.40 3.58 -21.51
CA ASP A 223 -15.40 4.16 -22.40
C ASP A 223 -15.07 5.61 -22.05
N PHE A 224 -16.08 6.38 -21.69
CA PHE A 224 -15.96 7.76 -21.22
C PHE A 224 -15.09 7.82 -19.94
N VAL A 225 -15.44 7.05 -18.89
CA VAL A 225 -14.72 7.01 -17.63
C VAL A 225 -13.28 6.53 -17.79
N VAL A 226 -13.03 5.48 -18.58
CA VAL A 226 -11.68 4.97 -18.87
C VAL A 226 -10.81 5.99 -19.61
N ALA A 227 -11.40 6.82 -20.47
CA ALA A 227 -10.68 7.91 -21.11
C ALA A 227 -10.30 9.01 -20.10
N LEU A 228 -11.22 9.40 -19.20
CA LEU A 228 -10.97 10.39 -18.17
C LEU A 228 -9.92 9.92 -17.15
N ASP A 229 -9.88 8.64 -16.76
CA ASP A 229 -8.89 8.08 -15.82
C ASP A 229 -7.42 8.28 -16.30
N LYS A 230 -7.24 8.63 -17.57
CA LYS A 230 -5.93 8.95 -18.13
C LYS A 230 -5.60 10.45 -18.08
N TRP A 231 -6.51 11.31 -17.61
CA TRP A 231 -6.38 12.78 -17.67
C TRP A 231 -5.03 13.29 -17.19
N ASP A 232 -4.62 12.91 -16.01
CA ASP A 232 -3.37 13.37 -15.40
C ASP A 232 -2.11 12.88 -16.13
N LYS A 233 -2.23 11.80 -16.90
CA LYS A 233 -1.08 11.19 -17.61
C LYS A 233 -0.90 11.75 -19.01
N ILE A 234 -2.00 12.01 -19.72
CA ILE A 234 -1.97 12.36 -21.16
C ILE A 234 -2.51 13.75 -21.45
N GLY A 235 -3.04 14.44 -20.42
CA GLY A 235 -3.61 15.79 -20.56
C GLY A 235 -4.87 15.84 -21.42
N VAL A 236 -5.44 17.04 -21.54
CA VAL A 236 -6.69 17.28 -22.29
C VAL A 236 -6.64 16.77 -23.72
N GLU A 237 -5.58 17.09 -24.46
CA GLU A 237 -5.46 16.67 -25.88
C GLU A 237 -5.32 15.16 -26.06
N GLY A 238 -4.63 14.51 -25.11
CA GLY A 238 -4.55 13.05 -25.07
C GLY A 238 -5.91 12.42 -24.79
N VAL A 239 -6.71 12.98 -23.87
CA VAL A 239 -8.07 12.50 -23.57
C VAL A 239 -9.01 12.70 -24.76
N LYS A 240 -8.96 13.84 -25.45
CA LYS A 240 -9.71 14.06 -26.71
C LYS A 240 -9.41 12.96 -27.73
N THR A 241 -8.13 12.66 -27.92
CA THR A 241 -7.68 11.59 -28.82
C THR A 241 -8.21 10.21 -28.41
N GLU A 242 -8.18 9.89 -27.12
CA GLU A 242 -8.69 8.62 -26.58
C GLU A 242 -10.21 8.50 -26.76
N LEU A 243 -10.98 9.56 -26.49
CA LEU A 243 -12.42 9.60 -26.72
C LEU A 243 -12.75 9.39 -28.21
N SER A 244 -12.04 10.06 -29.11
CA SER A 244 -12.22 9.88 -30.55
C SER A 244 -11.94 8.44 -31.00
N LYS A 245 -10.88 7.78 -30.48
CA LYS A 245 -10.58 6.36 -30.76
C LYS A 245 -11.69 5.42 -30.27
N LYS A 246 -12.41 5.80 -29.21
CA LYS A 246 -13.56 5.07 -28.66
C LYS A 246 -14.87 5.38 -29.40
N GLY A 247 -14.79 6.16 -30.49
CA GLY A 247 -15.89 6.45 -31.40
C GLY A 247 -16.85 7.54 -30.91
N PHE A 248 -16.38 8.47 -30.06
CA PHE A 248 -17.08 9.73 -29.82
C PHE A 248 -16.80 10.71 -30.96
N ASP A 249 -17.83 11.37 -31.45
CA ASP A 249 -17.70 12.42 -32.48
C ASP A 249 -17.08 13.70 -31.88
N GLU A 250 -16.55 14.57 -32.72
CA GLU A 250 -15.82 15.76 -32.31
C GLU A 250 -16.69 16.73 -31.48
N GLU A 251 -17.99 16.84 -31.83
CA GLU A 251 -18.92 17.68 -31.06
C GLU A 251 -19.12 17.15 -29.63
N LYS A 252 -19.32 15.84 -29.48
CA LYS A 252 -19.46 15.21 -28.16
C LYS A 252 -18.17 15.30 -27.38
N VAL A 253 -17.02 15.08 -27.99
CA VAL A 253 -15.71 15.26 -27.34
C VAL A 253 -15.57 16.68 -26.79
N GLY A 254 -15.90 17.70 -27.59
CA GLY A 254 -15.86 19.09 -27.14
C GLY A 254 -16.78 19.35 -25.94
N LYS A 255 -18.03 18.83 -25.98
CA LYS A 255 -18.98 18.97 -24.87
C LYS A 255 -18.51 18.24 -23.61
N ILE A 256 -17.96 17.02 -23.72
CA ILE A 256 -17.39 16.29 -22.60
C ILE A 256 -16.30 17.11 -21.91
N ILE A 257 -15.32 17.60 -22.68
CA ILE A 257 -14.22 18.38 -22.13
C ILE A 257 -14.74 19.63 -21.42
N ASN A 258 -15.65 20.37 -22.02
CA ASN A 258 -16.24 21.56 -21.39
C ASN A 258 -16.91 21.23 -20.06
N CYS A 259 -17.66 20.12 -19.97
CA CYS A 259 -18.31 19.71 -18.71
C CYS A 259 -17.30 19.34 -17.60
N VAL A 260 -16.24 18.59 -17.96
CA VAL A 260 -15.27 18.12 -16.95
C VAL A 260 -14.20 19.15 -16.60
N GLU A 261 -14.16 20.29 -17.25
CA GLU A 261 -13.36 21.46 -16.88
C GLU A 261 -14.10 22.45 -15.98
N LEU A 262 -15.42 22.31 -15.80
CA LEU A 262 -16.21 23.13 -14.87
C LEU A 262 -15.79 22.84 -13.42
N LYS A 263 -15.25 23.83 -12.72
CA LYS A 263 -14.78 23.70 -11.34
C LYS A 263 -15.82 24.13 -10.31
N ASN A 264 -16.92 24.72 -10.74
CA ASN A 264 -18.00 25.17 -9.88
C ASN A 264 -19.17 24.18 -9.93
N LEU A 265 -19.63 23.74 -8.77
CA LEU A 265 -20.77 22.82 -8.65
C LEU A 265 -22.07 23.44 -9.17
N ASP A 266 -22.25 24.76 -9.03
CA ASP A 266 -23.46 25.47 -9.48
C ASP A 266 -23.57 25.45 -11.01
N ASP A 267 -22.46 25.60 -11.73
CA ASP A 267 -22.44 25.53 -13.19
C ASP A 267 -22.85 24.14 -13.68
N LEU A 268 -22.39 23.09 -12.97
CA LEU A 268 -22.80 21.71 -13.25
C LEU A 268 -24.27 21.46 -12.89
N ARG A 269 -24.79 22.12 -11.84
CA ARG A 269 -26.17 21.95 -11.41
C ARG A 269 -27.18 22.46 -12.45
N GLU A 270 -26.81 23.47 -13.22
CA GLU A 270 -27.62 23.93 -14.36
C GLU A 270 -27.69 22.89 -15.50
N LEU A 271 -26.63 22.13 -15.68
CA LEU A 271 -26.52 21.08 -16.70
C LEU A 271 -27.17 19.77 -16.27
N LEU A 272 -26.94 19.36 -15.00
CA LEU A 272 -27.35 18.06 -14.46
C LEU A 272 -28.72 18.17 -13.76
N LYS A 273 -29.79 18.17 -14.57
CA LYS A 273 -31.17 18.25 -14.08
C LYS A 273 -31.83 16.88 -13.87
N ASP A 274 -31.12 15.79 -14.18
CA ASP A 274 -31.57 14.44 -13.88
C ASP A 274 -31.44 14.11 -12.39
N ASN A 275 -32.18 13.09 -11.92
CA ASN A 275 -32.21 12.74 -10.51
C ASN A 275 -30.85 12.21 -10.01
N GLU A 276 -30.07 11.54 -10.83
CA GLU A 276 -28.79 10.91 -10.41
C GLU A 276 -27.66 11.94 -10.35
N GLY A 277 -27.47 12.73 -11.38
CA GLY A 277 -26.44 13.79 -11.41
C GLY A 277 -26.66 14.83 -10.31
N SER A 278 -27.91 15.28 -10.13
CA SER A 278 -28.30 16.20 -9.03
C SER A 278 -28.00 15.61 -7.66
N LYS A 279 -28.34 14.35 -7.43
CA LYS A 279 -28.02 13.64 -6.18
C LYS A 279 -26.50 13.59 -5.93
N GLY A 280 -25.71 13.32 -6.97
CA GLY A 280 -24.25 13.33 -6.88
C GLY A 280 -23.68 14.70 -6.47
N LEU A 281 -24.25 15.79 -7.00
CA LEU A 281 -23.88 17.15 -6.61
C LEU A 281 -24.26 17.47 -5.16
N ASP A 282 -25.44 17.05 -4.70
CA ASP A 282 -25.89 17.24 -3.32
C ASP A 282 -25.01 16.46 -2.31
N GLU A 283 -24.67 15.21 -2.63
CA GLU A 283 -23.75 14.40 -1.84
C GLU A 283 -22.36 15.05 -1.73
N LEU A 284 -21.84 15.55 -2.85
CA LEU A 284 -20.52 16.19 -2.88
C LEU A 284 -20.53 17.54 -2.14
N SER A 285 -21.56 18.37 -2.35
CA SER A 285 -21.74 19.63 -1.60
C SER A 285 -21.75 19.37 -0.11
N PHE A 286 -22.55 18.40 0.36
CA PHE A 286 -22.60 18.03 1.78
C PHE A 286 -21.21 17.72 2.34
N VAL A 287 -20.43 16.88 1.65
CA VAL A 287 -19.08 16.49 2.11
C VAL A 287 -18.14 17.70 2.15
N LEU A 288 -18.13 18.54 1.09
CA LEU A 288 -17.27 19.71 1.01
C LEU A 288 -17.61 20.74 2.09
N ASP A 289 -18.90 21.01 2.35
CA ASP A 289 -19.34 21.94 3.39
C ASP A 289 -18.88 21.47 4.79
N ARG A 290 -19.05 20.19 5.10
CA ARG A 290 -18.60 19.63 6.40
C ARG A 290 -17.08 19.68 6.55
N LEU A 291 -16.32 19.44 5.48
CA LEU A 291 -14.86 19.54 5.50
C LEU A 291 -14.39 20.99 5.70
N GLN A 292 -15.09 21.94 5.10
CA GLN A 292 -14.82 23.36 5.32
C GLN A 292 -15.09 23.79 6.77
N GLU A 293 -16.21 23.33 7.36
CA GLU A 293 -16.51 23.57 8.79
C GLU A 293 -15.43 22.99 9.73
N LEU A 294 -14.81 21.88 9.32
CA LEU A 294 -13.72 21.24 10.07
C LEU A 294 -12.34 21.85 9.79
N GLY A 295 -12.26 22.88 8.92
CA GLY A 295 -11.02 23.56 8.57
C GLY A 295 -10.07 22.72 7.69
N ILE A 296 -10.57 21.73 6.95
CA ILE A 296 -9.77 20.90 6.05
C ILE A 296 -9.77 21.55 4.66
N GLY A 297 -8.72 22.33 4.38
CA GLY A 297 -8.61 23.14 3.17
C GLY A 297 -7.90 22.49 1.98
N SER A 298 -7.33 21.29 2.14
CA SER A 298 -6.57 20.59 1.09
C SER A 298 -7.45 19.81 0.09
N VAL A 299 -8.79 19.98 0.16
CA VAL A 299 -9.75 19.24 -0.65
C VAL A 299 -10.20 20.09 -1.84
N VAL A 300 -10.15 19.50 -3.03
CA VAL A 300 -10.55 20.18 -4.28
C VAL A 300 -11.50 19.29 -5.08
N PHE A 301 -12.54 19.91 -5.61
CA PHE A 301 -13.42 19.26 -6.59
C PHE A 301 -12.71 19.17 -7.95
N GLN A 302 -12.66 17.97 -8.53
CA GLN A 302 -12.11 17.72 -9.86
C GLN A 302 -13.11 16.92 -10.70
N PRO A 303 -13.90 17.56 -11.58
CA PRO A 303 -14.94 16.87 -12.36
C PRO A 303 -14.41 15.81 -13.31
N HIS A 304 -13.14 15.91 -13.76
CA HIS A 304 -12.48 14.91 -14.58
C HIS A 304 -11.95 13.72 -13.79
N LEU A 305 -11.92 13.80 -12.44
CA LEU A 305 -11.48 12.68 -11.63
C LEU A 305 -12.40 11.49 -11.85
N ALA A 306 -11.86 10.44 -12.45
CA ALA A 306 -12.50 9.18 -12.69
C ALA A 306 -11.58 8.05 -12.23
N ARG A 307 -12.14 6.99 -11.70
CA ARG A 307 -11.39 5.81 -11.27
C ARG A 307 -11.80 4.63 -12.13
N GLY A 308 -10.79 3.91 -12.66
CA GLY A 308 -10.99 2.78 -13.57
C GLY A 308 -11.52 1.50 -12.91
N LEU A 309 -11.86 1.51 -11.61
CA LEU A 309 -12.48 0.39 -10.92
C LEU A 309 -14.01 0.52 -10.99
N ASP A 310 -14.66 -0.48 -11.57
CA ASP A 310 -16.09 -0.44 -11.89
C ASP A 310 -17.01 -0.53 -10.66
N TYR A 311 -16.46 -0.83 -9.47
CA TYR A 311 -17.27 -1.00 -8.27
C TYR A 311 -17.60 0.29 -7.50
N TYR A 312 -17.03 1.46 -7.86
CA TYR A 312 -17.39 2.72 -7.21
C TYR A 312 -18.77 3.21 -7.67
N THR A 313 -19.60 3.67 -6.72
CA THR A 313 -21.00 4.06 -6.92
C THR A 313 -21.31 5.50 -6.52
N GLY A 314 -20.47 6.12 -5.71
CA GLY A 314 -20.66 7.47 -5.15
C GLY A 314 -19.39 8.32 -5.18
N ILE A 315 -19.06 8.92 -4.03
CA ILE A 315 -17.86 9.75 -3.87
C ILE A 315 -16.60 8.98 -4.24
N ILE A 316 -15.72 9.65 -4.99
CA ILE A 316 -14.40 9.18 -5.40
C ILE A 316 -13.37 10.13 -4.79
N ILE A 317 -12.30 9.56 -4.24
CA ILE A 317 -11.23 10.29 -3.58
C ILE A 317 -9.91 9.87 -4.21
N GLU A 318 -9.06 10.84 -4.55
CA GLU A 318 -7.69 10.61 -4.98
C GLU A 318 -6.75 11.64 -4.35
N VAL A 319 -5.60 11.19 -3.87
CA VAL A 319 -4.62 12.03 -3.18
C VAL A 319 -3.32 12.04 -3.97
N SER A 320 -2.86 13.22 -4.28
CA SER A 320 -1.57 13.48 -4.93
C SER A 320 -0.69 14.38 -4.05
N ALA A 321 0.61 14.31 -4.27
CA ALA A 321 1.59 15.21 -3.67
C ALA A 321 2.33 15.97 -4.76
N GLU A 322 2.64 17.24 -4.50
CA GLU A 322 3.37 18.08 -5.44
C GLU A 322 4.73 17.46 -5.77
N GLY A 323 5.09 17.44 -7.06
CA GLY A 323 6.37 16.89 -7.52
C GLY A 323 6.44 15.36 -7.60
N PHE A 324 5.41 14.62 -7.14
CA PHE A 324 5.37 13.16 -7.20
C PHE A 324 4.36 12.65 -8.23
N SER A 325 4.77 11.72 -9.08
CA SER A 325 3.90 11.17 -10.14
C SER A 325 3.00 10.07 -9.62
N GLY A 326 1.68 10.26 -9.78
CA GLY A 326 0.64 9.30 -9.44
C GLY A 326 0.09 9.47 -8.02
N SER A 327 -1.07 8.86 -7.78
CA SER A 327 -1.77 8.97 -6.50
C SER A 327 -1.07 8.20 -5.39
N ILE A 328 -1.00 8.80 -4.19
CA ILE A 328 -0.42 8.20 -2.97
C ILE A 328 -1.49 7.60 -2.05
N CYS A 329 -2.75 8.03 -2.19
CA CYS A 329 -3.92 7.41 -1.56
C CYS A 329 -5.10 7.54 -2.50
N ALA A 330 -6.01 6.57 -2.50
CA ALA A 330 -7.22 6.67 -3.31
C ALA A 330 -8.32 5.73 -2.80
N GLY A 331 -9.58 6.07 -3.10
CA GLY A 331 -10.72 5.27 -2.70
C GLY A 331 -12.05 5.84 -3.16
N GLY A 332 -13.11 5.44 -2.47
CA GLY A 332 -14.46 5.92 -2.73
C GLY A 332 -15.54 5.02 -2.15
N ARG A 333 -16.80 5.38 -2.43
CA ARG A 333 -17.99 4.62 -2.03
C ARG A 333 -18.27 3.47 -3.00
N TYR A 334 -18.61 2.32 -2.43
CA TYR A 334 -18.99 1.09 -3.14
C TYR A 334 -20.22 0.47 -2.45
N ASP A 335 -21.39 0.57 -3.07
CA ASP A 335 -22.66 0.25 -2.40
C ASP A 335 -23.08 -1.22 -2.50
N ASP A 336 -22.54 -2.00 -3.42
CA ASP A 336 -23.05 -3.35 -3.67
C ASP A 336 -21.96 -4.40 -3.86
N LEU A 337 -20.75 -4.12 -3.36
CA LEU A 337 -19.62 -5.03 -3.55
C LEU A 337 -19.85 -6.40 -2.90
N THR A 338 -20.57 -6.44 -1.77
CA THR A 338 -20.92 -7.69 -1.07
C THR A 338 -21.98 -8.53 -1.81
N SER A 339 -22.74 -7.94 -2.75
CA SER A 339 -23.75 -8.66 -3.55
C SER A 339 -23.12 -9.74 -4.43
N ILE A 340 -21.87 -9.57 -4.81
CA ILE A 340 -21.06 -10.55 -5.55
C ILE A 340 -20.98 -11.89 -4.80
N PHE A 341 -21.09 -11.84 -3.47
CA PHE A 341 -21.04 -12.98 -2.56
C PHE A 341 -22.41 -13.28 -1.95
N GLY A 342 -23.51 -12.70 -2.50
CA GLY A 342 -24.88 -12.97 -2.11
C GLY A 342 -25.48 -12.05 -1.04
N LEU A 343 -24.71 -11.13 -0.44
CA LEU A 343 -25.21 -10.17 0.56
C LEU A 343 -25.46 -8.82 -0.11
N LYS A 344 -26.74 -8.51 -0.39
CA LYS A 344 -27.14 -7.28 -1.09
C LYS A 344 -27.43 -6.13 -0.12
N GLY A 345 -27.34 -4.89 -0.64
CA GLY A 345 -27.77 -3.68 0.06
C GLY A 345 -26.85 -3.27 1.20
N ILE A 346 -25.59 -3.66 1.16
CA ILE A 346 -24.59 -3.23 2.14
C ILE A 346 -23.67 -2.22 1.50
N SER A 347 -23.87 -0.95 1.85
CA SER A 347 -23.01 0.16 1.41
C SER A 347 -21.67 0.15 2.15
N GLY A 348 -20.62 0.50 1.45
CA GLY A 348 -19.28 0.66 1.99
C GLY A 348 -18.57 1.86 1.38
N VAL A 349 -17.64 2.42 2.13
CA VAL A 349 -16.72 3.47 1.66
C VAL A 349 -15.35 3.23 2.29
N GLY A 350 -14.30 3.42 1.51
CA GLY A 350 -12.95 3.21 2.01
C GLY A 350 -11.89 3.82 1.13
N VAL A 351 -10.69 3.94 1.71
CA VAL A 351 -9.51 4.44 1.00
C VAL A 351 -8.30 3.55 1.28
N SER A 352 -7.40 3.52 0.32
CA SER A 352 -6.15 2.77 0.35
C SER A 352 -4.95 3.70 0.25
N PHE A 353 -4.10 3.73 1.27
CA PHE A 353 -2.80 4.39 1.22
C PHE A 353 -1.79 3.45 0.56
N GLY A 354 -1.14 3.93 -0.49
CA GLY A 354 -0.11 3.20 -1.21
C GLY A 354 1.24 3.30 -0.50
N ALA A 355 1.50 2.42 0.48
CA ALA A 355 2.65 2.53 1.38
C ALA A 355 4.00 2.65 0.64
N ASP A 356 4.19 1.91 -0.45
CA ASP A 356 5.43 1.95 -1.23
C ASP A 356 5.62 3.29 -1.97
N ARG A 357 4.54 3.91 -2.44
CA ARG A 357 4.58 5.25 -3.05
C ARG A 357 4.82 6.33 -2.03
N ILE A 358 4.18 6.23 -0.86
CA ILE A 358 4.43 7.13 0.28
C ILE A 358 5.89 7.01 0.72
N TYR A 359 6.44 5.79 0.79
CA TYR A 359 7.83 5.56 1.11
C TYR A 359 8.77 6.20 0.09
N ASP A 360 8.52 6.01 -1.21
CA ASP A 360 9.35 6.59 -2.27
C ASP A 360 9.31 8.13 -2.20
N LEU A 361 8.13 8.74 -1.99
CA LEU A 361 7.96 10.18 -1.80
C LEU A 361 8.73 10.69 -0.59
N MET A 362 8.53 10.09 0.59
CA MET A 362 9.20 10.49 1.84
C MET A 362 10.71 10.36 1.75
N LYS A 363 11.21 9.35 1.04
CA LYS A 363 12.64 9.15 0.78
C LYS A 363 13.22 10.26 -0.11
N GLU A 364 12.49 10.69 -1.14
CA GLU A 364 12.89 11.80 -2.02
C GLU A 364 12.90 13.14 -1.29
N GLU A 365 12.00 13.35 -0.35
CA GLU A 365 11.91 14.55 0.47
C GLU A 365 12.86 14.52 1.70
N GLY A 366 13.64 13.44 1.93
CA GLY A 366 14.57 13.30 3.06
C GLY A 366 13.88 13.19 4.42
N LEU A 367 12.60 12.79 4.47
CA LEU A 367 11.83 12.76 5.73
C LEU A 367 12.25 11.63 6.68
N PHE A 368 13.07 10.68 6.23
CA PHE A 368 13.60 9.60 7.07
C PHE A 368 14.90 9.93 7.77
N ASP A 369 15.56 11.06 7.47
CA ASP A 369 16.86 11.40 8.03
C ASP A 369 16.80 11.52 9.58
N SER A 370 15.70 12.05 10.10
CA SER A 370 15.47 12.16 11.56
C SER A 370 15.19 10.82 12.26
N LEU A 371 14.77 9.80 11.50
CA LEU A 371 14.52 8.45 12.06
C LEU A 371 15.82 7.67 12.22
N ALA A 372 16.80 7.89 11.34
CA ALA A 372 18.09 7.21 11.38
C ALA A 372 18.90 7.56 12.64
N GLU A 373 18.59 8.67 13.31
CA GLU A 373 19.27 9.08 14.53
C GLU A 373 18.77 8.36 15.82
N LYS A 374 17.56 7.77 15.79
CA LYS A 374 16.90 7.25 17.01
C LYS A 374 17.28 5.82 17.41
N GLU A 375 17.87 5.01 16.53
CA GLU A 375 18.13 3.59 16.78
C GLU A 375 19.61 3.22 16.89
N LYS A 376 20.44 4.14 17.36
CA LYS A 376 21.87 3.87 17.54
C LYS A 376 22.09 3.03 18.80
N GLY A 377 22.34 1.74 18.62
CA GLY A 377 22.58 0.78 19.71
C GLY A 377 23.95 0.92 20.38
N VAL A 378 24.17 0.05 21.34
CA VAL A 378 25.44 -0.04 22.11
C VAL A 378 26.15 -1.34 21.75
N LEU A 379 27.41 -1.26 21.33
CA LEU A 379 28.27 -2.41 21.11
C LEU A 379 29.21 -2.61 22.32
N PHE A 380 29.22 -3.82 22.88
CA PHE A 380 30.25 -4.25 23.82
C PHE A 380 31.38 -4.95 23.09
N VAL A 381 32.61 -4.58 23.40
CA VAL A 381 33.82 -5.21 22.86
C VAL A 381 34.06 -6.53 23.57
N ASN A 382 34.43 -7.56 22.81
CA ASN A 382 34.81 -8.85 23.34
C ASN A 382 36.33 -8.98 23.46
N PHE A 383 36.86 -9.01 24.68
CA PHE A 383 38.28 -9.21 24.96
C PHE A 383 38.62 -10.67 25.26
N GLY A 384 37.66 -11.49 25.61
CA GLY A 384 37.82 -12.89 25.97
C GLY A 384 36.54 -13.46 26.60
N GLU A 385 36.55 -14.73 26.90
CA GLU A 385 35.39 -15.45 27.46
C GLU A 385 34.91 -14.88 28.79
N ARG A 386 35.85 -14.57 29.72
CA ARG A 386 35.53 -14.01 31.04
C ARG A 386 34.89 -12.62 30.90
N GLU A 387 35.49 -11.74 30.13
CA GLU A 387 35.01 -10.39 29.88
C GLU A 387 33.66 -10.43 29.16
N ALA A 388 33.49 -11.33 28.17
CA ALA A 388 32.25 -11.51 27.44
C ALA A 388 31.08 -11.88 28.38
N MET A 389 31.29 -12.81 29.31
CA MET A 389 30.26 -13.21 30.28
C MET A 389 29.88 -12.08 31.23
N TYR A 390 30.85 -11.26 31.67
CA TYR A 390 30.56 -10.05 32.43
C TYR A 390 29.77 -9.02 31.62
N CYS A 391 30.18 -8.77 30.37
CA CYS A 391 29.46 -7.89 29.47
C CYS A 391 28.00 -8.35 29.22
N MET A 392 27.74 -9.66 29.14
CA MET A 392 26.37 -10.19 28.98
C MET A 392 25.45 -9.79 30.12
N GLN A 393 25.96 -9.68 31.36
CA GLN A 393 25.16 -9.20 32.48
C GLN A 393 24.83 -7.72 32.38
N LEU A 394 25.77 -6.90 31.92
CA LEU A 394 25.56 -5.46 31.68
C LEU A 394 24.59 -5.22 30.52
N LEU A 395 24.71 -6.01 29.46
CA LEU A 395 23.79 -5.98 28.29
C LEU A 395 22.35 -6.23 28.74
N GLU A 396 22.12 -7.19 29.64
CA GLU A 396 20.78 -7.51 30.12
C GLU A 396 20.14 -6.32 30.84
N ASN A 397 20.94 -5.51 31.58
CA ASN A 397 20.44 -4.30 32.20
C ASN A 397 20.04 -3.22 31.21
N LEU A 398 20.80 -3.03 30.09
CA LEU A 398 20.43 -2.11 29.00
C LEU A 398 19.17 -2.58 28.32
N ARG A 399 19.05 -3.88 28.03
CA ARG A 399 17.90 -4.48 27.35
C ARG A 399 16.61 -4.37 28.15
N LYS A 400 16.67 -4.44 29.49
CA LYS A 400 15.50 -4.19 30.35
C LYS A 400 14.94 -2.78 30.21
N GLU A 401 15.80 -1.82 29.88
CA GLU A 401 15.40 -0.43 29.59
C GLU A 401 15.13 -0.19 28.11
N ASN A 402 14.94 -1.25 27.32
CA ASN A 402 14.69 -1.21 25.87
C ASN A 402 15.80 -0.51 25.07
N ILE A 403 17.05 -0.55 25.53
CA ILE A 403 18.22 -0.01 24.82
C ILE A 403 18.79 -1.11 23.92
N PRO A 404 18.76 -0.98 22.59
CA PRO A 404 19.37 -1.96 21.70
C PRO A 404 20.87 -2.12 22.00
N SER A 405 21.29 -3.34 22.27
CA SER A 405 22.67 -3.60 22.68
C SER A 405 23.13 -4.99 22.27
N GLU A 406 24.39 -5.09 21.83
CA GLU A 406 25.00 -6.34 21.39
C GLU A 406 26.45 -6.47 21.88
N LEU A 407 26.90 -7.72 22.05
CA LEU A 407 28.29 -8.06 22.25
C LEU A 407 28.90 -8.49 20.92
N TYR A 408 30.09 -8.01 20.59
CA TYR A 408 30.81 -8.58 19.44
C TYR A 408 31.11 -10.07 19.72
N PRO A 409 30.75 -10.99 18.79
CA PRO A 409 30.72 -12.41 19.14
C PRO A 409 32.12 -13.02 19.34
N ASP A 410 33.12 -12.56 18.60
CA ASP A 410 34.46 -13.12 18.59
C ASP A 410 35.46 -12.25 19.34
N SER A 411 36.39 -12.86 20.09
CA SER A 411 37.56 -12.15 20.65
C SER A 411 38.59 -11.91 19.55
N VAL A 412 38.45 -10.78 18.85
CA VAL A 412 39.35 -10.35 17.78
C VAL A 412 39.94 -8.97 18.08
N LYS A 413 40.92 -8.55 17.25
CA LYS A 413 41.57 -7.25 17.43
C LYS A 413 40.56 -6.11 17.52
N MET A 414 40.74 -5.20 18.49
CA MET A 414 39.91 -4.00 18.74
C MET A 414 39.57 -3.26 17.46
N LYS A 415 40.53 -3.07 16.55
CA LYS A 415 40.31 -2.36 15.26
C LYS A 415 39.17 -2.97 14.45
N LYS A 416 39.01 -4.31 14.43
CA LYS A 416 37.95 -5.00 13.68
C LYS A 416 36.57 -4.75 14.34
N GLN A 417 36.52 -4.81 15.66
CA GLN A 417 35.29 -4.57 16.41
C GLN A 417 34.83 -3.11 16.32
N MET A 418 35.77 -2.16 16.38
CA MET A 418 35.47 -0.73 16.14
C MET A 418 35.01 -0.45 14.72
N ALA A 419 35.59 -1.10 13.72
CA ALA A 419 35.13 -0.98 12.32
C ALA A 419 33.69 -1.50 12.16
N TYR A 420 33.34 -2.58 12.85
CA TYR A 420 31.98 -3.13 12.87
C TYR A 420 31.00 -2.14 13.52
N ALA A 421 31.36 -1.58 14.71
CA ALA A 421 30.55 -0.57 15.38
C ALA A 421 30.25 0.63 14.47
N ASN A 422 31.29 1.12 13.76
CA ASN A 422 31.16 2.23 12.83
C ASN A 422 30.28 1.87 11.62
N ALA A 423 30.48 0.69 11.03
CA ALA A 423 29.70 0.21 9.89
C ALA A 423 28.20 0.01 10.22
N LYS A 424 27.90 -0.39 11.46
CA LYS A 424 26.53 -0.50 12.00
C LYS A 424 25.92 0.81 12.48
N GLY A 425 26.71 1.89 12.57
CA GLY A 425 26.22 3.16 13.10
C GLY A 425 25.90 3.12 14.59
N MET A 426 26.64 2.31 15.40
CA MET A 426 26.45 2.25 16.85
C MET A 426 26.65 3.63 17.49
N ALA A 427 25.79 4.02 18.43
CA ALA A 427 25.94 5.27 19.16
C ALA A 427 27.12 5.21 20.13
N TYR A 428 27.24 4.08 20.81
CA TYR A 428 28.24 3.88 21.85
C TYR A 428 28.97 2.56 21.64
N VAL A 429 30.23 2.54 22.04
CA VAL A 429 31.01 1.33 22.23
C VAL A 429 31.44 1.26 23.70
N VAL A 430 31.15 0.13 24.35
CA VAL A 430 31.52 -0.15 25.73
C VAL A 430 32.66 -1.15 25.73
N MET A 431 33.70 -0.82 26.47
CA MET A 431 34.92 -1.60 26.64
C MET A 431 35.04 -1.99 28.10
N VAL A 432 35.21 -3.28 28.36
CA VAL A 432 35.38 -3.85 29.69
C VAL A 432 36.49 -4.88 29.64
N GLY A 433 37.67 -4.51 30.09
CA GLY A 433 38.80 -5.41 30.27
C GLY A 433 38.85 -5.95 31.70
N SER A 434 39.90 -6.71 32.02
CA SER A 434 40.07 -7.30 33.37
C SER A 434 40.13 -6.23 34.45
N ASP A 435 40.81 -5.12 34.22
CA ASP A 435 40.95 -4.01 35.19
C ASP A 435 39.61 -3.31 35.43
N GLU A 436 38.82 -3.11 34.38
CA GLU A 436 37.47 -2.54 34.48
C GLU A 436 36.54 -3.49 35.26
N MET A 437 36.63 -4.79 35.06
CA MET A 437 35.84 -5.78 35.81
C MET A 437 36.17 -5.71 37.28
N ASP A 438 37.46 -5.70 37.64
CA ASP A 438 37.91 -5.70 39.04
C ASP A 438 37.55 -4.40 39.77
N SER A 439 37.55 -3.26 39.06
CA SER A 439 37.14 -1.94 39.57
C SER A 439 35.64 -1.66 39.46
N GLN A 440 34.86 -2.54 38.84
CA GLN A 440 33.42 -2.35 38.51
C GLN A 440 33.17 -1.07 37.68
N MET A 441 34.13 -0.71 36.86
CA MET A 441 34.03 0.41 35.91
C MET A 441 33.83 -0.09 34.50
N VAL A 442 33.39 0.77 33.62
CA VAL A 442 33.30 0.51 32.16
C VAL A 442 33.79 1.75 31.40
N THR A 443 34.50 1.54 30.30
CA THR A 443 34.90 2.62 29.43
C THR A 443 33.89 2.74 28.29
N ILE A 444 33.19 3.87 28.19
CA ILE A 444 32.21 4.17 27.14
C ILE A 444 32.83 5.12 26.12
N LYS A 445 32.72 4.79 24.86
CA LYS A 445 33.09 5.69 23.76
C LYS A 445 31.85 6.12 22.99
N ASN A 446 31.61 7.41 22.90
CA ASN A 446 30.63 7.99 21.99
C ASN A 446 31.19 7.93 20.54
N MET A 447 30.49 7.28 19.63
CA MET A 447 30.98 7.06 18.27
C MET A 447 30.87 8.30 17.38
N SER A 448 29.98 9.24 17.70
CA SER A 448 29.81 10.48 16.92
C SER A 448 30.85 11.54 17.30
N THR A 449 31.12 11.73 18.60
CA THR A 449 32.08 12.73 19.09
C THR A 449 33.49 12.18 19.28
N GLY A 450 33.65 10.85 19.38
CA GLY A 450 34.91 10.20 19.72
C GLY A 450 35.31 10.29 21.21
N GLU A 451 34.53 10.99 22.04
CA GLU A 451 34.77 11.14 23.47
C GLU A 451 34.73 9.79 24.18
N GLN A 452 35.68 9.57 25.11
CA GLN A 452 35.71 8.40 25.94
C GLN A 452 35.58 8.80 27.43
N LYS A 453 34.79 8.05 28.19
CA LYS A 453 34.57 8.29 29.62
C LYS A 453 34.50 6.97 30.36
N GLN A 454 35.04 6.94 31.57
CA GLN A 454 34.81 5.84 32.51
C GLN A 454 33.61 6.16 33.42
N VAL A 455 32.74 5.18 33.60
CA VAL A 455 31.59 5.25 34.47
C VAL A 455 31.50 3.95 35.28
N SER A 456 30.82 3.97 36.43
CA SER A 456 30.55 2.72 37.13
C SER A 456 29.61 1.83 36.32
N SER A 457 29.75 0.52 36.39
CA SER A 457 28.85 -0.43 35.73
C SER A 457 27.38 -0.26 36.15
N ALA A 458 27.13 0.21 37.39
CA ALA A 458 25.79 0.52 37.88
C ALA A 458 25.17 1.79 37.21
N GLU A 459 26.00 2.76 36.83
CA GLU A 459 25.55 4.01 36.21
C GLU A 459 25.49 3.96 34.67
N LEU A 460 25.93 2.85 34.08
CA LEU A 460 25.97 2.67 32.62
C LEU A 460 24.65 2.99 31.92
N VAL A 461 23.56 2.43 32.44
CA VAL A 461 22.19 2.63 31.90
C VAL A 461 21.80 4.10 31.96
N ASN A 462 21.94 4.73 33.11
CA ASN A 462 21.61 6.14 33.32
C ASN A 462 22.44 7.06 32.42
N HIS A 463 23.72 6.71 32.20
CA HIS A 463 24.60 7.49 31.36
C HIS A 463 24.17 7.48 29.85
N ILE A 464 23.62 6.36 29.41
CA ILE A 464 23.15 6.21 27.99
C ILE A 464 21.78 6.86 27.81
N ILE A 465 20.87 6.77 28.81
CA ILE A 465 19.50 7.35 28.69
C ILE A 465 19.53 8.88 28.76
N ASN A 466 20.40 9.48 29.60
CA ASN A 466 20.41 10.92 29.85
C ASN A 466 21.25 11.73 28.84
N LYS A 467 21.64 11.12 27.73
CA LYS A 467 22.34 11.78 26.61
C LYS A 467 21.60 11.62 25.27
#